data_58e60f739d70af1d88110b3fac11293e
#
_entry.id   58e60f739d70af1d88110b3fac11293e
#
_cell.length_a   1.000
_cell.length_b   1.000
_cell.length_c   1.000
_cell.angle_alpha   90.00
_cell.angle_beta   90.00
_cell.angle_gamma   90.00
#
_symmetry.space_group_name_H-M   'P 1'
#
loop_
_entity.id
_entity.type
_entity.pdbx_description
1 polymer ?
#
loop_
_entity_poly.entity_id
_entity_poly.type
_entity_poly.pdbx_seq_one_letter_code
_entity_poly.pdbx_strand_id
1 'polypeptide(L)'
;MLITRSDRSFIALWWWNIDRLLLTSFLILILFGIFLVMSSSQHVAESLNISSHHFTLRHILLGIFSIPIIIFFTILNERQIKIICISGFLISLCLLFFILIEGAKIKGAQRWLYIGNFSFQPSEVCKPFFIVFNAWILSLWVQKPNFPGWLWSLGAIVLMSALLLLQPDIGMTIVMIFTWGFQLFITGIPLMIIIFLIVAFPIFMILSYNHFGHVKLRIDSFLDGKTHQITKSLQSFESGGFWGKGPGEGFYKKSLPDAHSDFVFAVAAEEYGVLLCSLIVIIYGLIVFRSFLLTLRNTNLFFIICVSGLAFQFGFQSLIHMASNTDLIPTKGMTLPFLSYGGSSILASAITAGILLSLTRKNSSLDTLLRQESSKENDQ
;
A
#
# COMPACT_ATOMS: atom_id res chain seq x y z
N MET A 1 26.24 19.93 -11.47
CA MET A 1 25.44 20.79 -12.37
C MET A 1 24.20 21.21 -11.59
N LEU A 2 24.04 22.50 -11.27
CA LEU A 2 22.87 22.99 -10.54
C LEU A 2 21.72 23.15 -11.54
N ILE A 3 20.65 22.40 -11.37
CA ILE A 3 19.43 22.47 -12.19
C ILE A 3 18.74 23.81 -11.91
N THR A 4 18.86 24.78 -12.81
CA THR A 4 18.25 26.12 -12.68
C THR A 4 16.79 26.10 -13.15
N ARG A 5 15.97 27.07 -12.69
CA ARG A 5 14.57 27.21 -13.15
C ARG A 5 14.43 27.59 -14.63
N SER A 6 15.48 28.15 -15.21
CA SER A 6 15.54 28.53 -16.64
C SER A 6 15.93 27.38 -17.57
N ASP A 7 16.38 26.24 -16.99
CA ASP A 7 16.75 25.06 -17.75
C ASP A 7 15.47 24.36 -18.25
N ARG A 8 15.38 24.15 -19.57
CA ARG A 8 14.26 23.48 -20.26
C ARG A 8 14.53 22.00 -20.51
N SER A 9 15.60 21.45 -19.95
CA SER A 9 15.84 20.00 -20.06
C SER A 9 14.71 19.21 -19.39
N PHE A 10 14.43 18.02 -19.93
CA PHE A 10 13.40 17.10 -19.40
C PHE A 10 13.56 16.87 -17.89
N ILE A 11 14.80 16.66 -17.43
CA ILE A 11 15.11 16.42 -16.00
C ILE A 11 14.79 17.66 -15.15
N ALA A 12 15.12 18.88 -15.65
CA ALA A 12 14.84 20.11 -14.95
C ALA A 12 13.32 20.35 -14.81
N LEU A 13 12.59 20.18 -15.90
CA LEU A 13 11.13 20.30 -15.89
C LEU A 13 10.47 19.28 -14.99
N TRP A 14 10.90 18.01 -15.01
CA TRP A 14 10.42 16.98 -14.11
C TRP A 14 10.66 17.38 -12.65
N TRP A 15 11.90 17.79 -12.29
CA TRP A 15 12.28 18.14 -10.93
C TRP A 15 11.52 19.35 -10.38
N TRP A 16 11.23 20.33 -11.21
CA TRP A 16 10.54 21.54 -10.77
C TRP A 16 9.02 21.37 -10.69
N ASN A 17 8.45 20.40 -11.39
CA ASN A 17 7.02 20.15 -11.41
C ASN A 17 6.57 19.12 -10.37
N ILE A 18 7.44 18.21 -9.92
CA ILE A 18 7.10 17.18 -8.93
C ILE A 18 6.87 17.78 -7.54
N ASP A 19 5.94 17.20 -6.77
CA ASP A 19 5.76 17.55 -5.36
C ASP A 19 6.91 16.97 -4.54
N ARG A 20 7.86 17.84 -4.17
CA ARG A 20 9.09 17.45 -3.48
C ARG A 20 8.81 16.90 -2.09
N LEU A 21 7.78 17.41 -1.40
CA LEU A 21 7.44 16.98 -0.06
C LEU A 21 6.95 15.53 -0.08
N LEU A 22 6.10 15.15 -1.04
CA LEU A 22 5.69 13.76 -1.24
C LEU A 22 6.89 12.89 -1.63
N LEU A 23 7.70 13.33 -2.59
CA LEU A 23 8.88 12.58 -3.05
C LEU A 23 9.85 12.30 -1.89
N THR A 24 10.21 13.34 -1.12
CA THR A 24 11.15 13.18 0.01
C THR A 24 10.56 12.28 1.10
N SER A 25 9.25 12.36 1.37
CA SER A 25 8.58 11.49 2.33
C SER A 25 8.66 10.01 1.92
N PHE A 26 8.43 9.69 0.64
CA PHE A 26 8.56 8.31 0.16
C PHE A 26 10.01 7.82 0.22
N LEU A 27 10.99 8.66 -0.15
CA LEU A 27 12.41 8.30 -0.07
C LEU A 27 12.87 8.05 1.37
N ILE A 28 12.38 8.84 2.33
CA ILE A 28 12.66 8.65 3.76
C ILE A 28 12.06 7.32 4.24
N LEU A 29 10.82 6.96 3.82
CA LEU A 29 10.23 5.68 4.18
C LEU A 29 11.04 4.49 3.61
N ILE A 30 11.50 4.58 2.36
CA ILE A 30 12.37 3.54 1.77
C ILE A 30 13.65 3.39 2.58
N LEU A 31 14.29 4.50 2.96
CA LEU A 31 15.52 4.49 3.76
C LEU A 31 15.28 3.87 5.14
N PHE A 32 14.23 4.30 5.85
CA PHE A 32 13.88 3.73 7.15
C PHE A 32 13.54 2.23 7.05
N GLY A 33 12.87 1.80 5.97
CA GLY A 33 12.60 0.39 5.71
C GLY A 33 13.89 -0.44 5.63
N ILE A 34 14.91 0.06 4.93
CA ILE A 34 16.22 -0.60 4.83
C ILE A 34 16.85 -0.77 6.22
N PHE A 35 16.89 0.29 7.02
CA PHE A 35 17.47 0.24 8.38
C PHE A 35 16.70 -0.72 9.29
N LEU A 36 15.36 -0.66 9.30
CA LEU A 36 14.54 -1.51 10.15
C LEU A 36 14.62 -2.98 9.76
N VAL A 37 14.58 -3.29 8.46
CA VAL A 37 14.69 -4.68 7.98
C VAL A 37 16.09 -5.22 8.25
N MET A 38 17.16 -4.40 8.13
CA MET A 38 18.51 -4.81 8.46
C MET A 38 18.61 -5.28 9.91
N SER A 39 17.95 -4.59 10.83
CA SER A 39 17.98 -4.94 12.26
C SER A 39 17.01 -6.09 12.60
N SER A 40 15.81 -6.10 12.05
CA SER A 40 14.76 -7.07 12.40
C SER A 40 14.94 -8.43 11.75
N SER A 41 15.68 -8.52 10.63
CA SER A 41 15.74 -9.75 9.81
C SER A 41 16.82 -10.75 10.24
N GLN A 42 17.82 -10.34 10.99
CA GLN A 42 18.99 -11.17 11.31
C GLN A 42 18.59 -12.45 12.05
N HIS A 43 17.84 -12.33 13.13
CA HIS A 43 17.42 -13.47 13.92
C HIS A 43 16.44 -14.41 13.16
N VAL A 44 15.58 -13.84 12.32
CA VAL A 44 14.70 -14.63 11.46
C VAL A 44 15.51 -15.45 10.46
N ALA A 45 16.56 -14.88 9.88
CA ALA A 45 17.47 -15.59 8.97
C ALA A 45 18.21 -16.72 9.68
N GLU A 46 18.69 -16.49 10.91
CA GLU A 46 19.32 -17.51 11.75
C GLU A 46 18.38 -18.68 12.05
N SER A 47 17.13 -18.39 12.42
CA SER A 47 16.12 -19.41 12.72
C SER A 47 15.78 -20.29 11.51
N LEU A 48 15.96 -19.77 10.30
CA LEU A 48 15.74 -20.48 9.03
C LEU A 48 17.02 -21.13 8.48
N ASN A 49 18.16 -21.04 9.20
CA ASN A 49 19.48 -21.54 8.76
C ASN A 49 19.92 -20.95 7.39
N ILE A 50 19.63 -19.67 7.14
CA ILE A 50 20.06 -18.94 5.95
C ILE A 50 21.00 -17.80 6.36
N SER A 51 21.70 -17.21 5.37
CA SER A 51 22.62 -16.10 5.66
C SER A 51 21.92 -14.93 6.36
N SER A 52 22.50 -14.38 7.41
CA SER A 52 21.94 -13.26 8.20
C SER A 52 21.57 -12.03 7.35
N HIS A 53 22.27 -11.83 6.24
CA HIS A 53 22.03 -10.71 5.32
C HIS A 53 21.03 -11.01 4.18
N HIS A 54 20.46 -12.22 4.11
CA HIS A 54 19.60 -12.62 3.00
C HIS A 54 18.39 -11.69 2.78
N PHE A 55 17.63 -11.44 3.85
CA PHE A 55 16.45 -10.56 3.78
C PHE A 55 16.84 -9.10 3.59
N THR A 56 17.92 -8.66 4.25
CA THR A 56 18.44 -7.30 4.12
C THR A 56 18.84 -6.98 2.69
N LEU A 57 19.66 -7.84 2.05
CA LEU A 57 20.10 -7.64 0.67
C LEU A 57 18.92 -7.61 -0.30
N ARG A 58 17.96 -8.54 -0.15
CA ARG A 58 16.73 -8.53 -0.95
C ARG A 58 15.92 -7.25 -0.76
N HIS A 59 15.79 -6.75 0.48
CA HIS A 59 15.06 -5.53 0.75
C HIS A 59 15.74 -4.30 0.16
N ILE A 60 17.07 -4.22 0.24
CA ILE A 60 17.87 -3.15 -0.40
C ILE A 60 17.67 -3.19 -1.91
N LEU A 61 17.79 -4.37 -2.54
CA LEU A 61 17.57 -4.53 -3.98
C LEU A 61 16.16 -4.07 -4.38
N LEU A 62 15.13 -4.49 -3.65
CA LEU A 62 13.74 -4.10 -3.90
C LEU A 62 13.53 -2.59 -3.70
N GLY A 63 14.16 -2.00 -2.67
CA GLY A 63 14.17 -0.55 -2.43
C GLY A 63 14.83 0.21 -3.60
N ILE A 64 15.98 -0.26 -4.10
CA ILE A 64 16.64 0.31 -5.27
C ILE A 64 15.75 0.18 -6.52
N PHE A 65 15.13 -1.00 -6.75
CA PHE A 65 14.22 -1.22 -7.87
C PHE A 65 12.92 -0.42 -7.78
N SER A 66 12.49 -0.03 -6.57
CA SER A 66 11.32 0.81 -6.39
C SER A 66 11.52 2.22 -6.95
N ILE A 67 12.74 2.76 -6.95
CA ILE A 67 13.05 4.11 -7.43
C ILE A 67 12.79 4.26 -8.95
N PRO A 68 13.31 3.40 -9.84
CA PRO A 68 12.96 3.43 -11.26
C PRO A 68 11.46 3.29 -11.51
N ILE A 69 10.74 2.47 -10.73
CA ILE A 69 9.29 2.31 -10.85
C ILE A 69 8.57 3.61 -10.50
N ILE A 70 8.96 4.25 -9.39
CA ILE A 70 8.42 5.57 -9.00
C ILE A 70 8.68 6.56 -10.14
N ILE A 71 9.92 6.67 -10.62
CA ILE A 71 10.30 7.60 -11.70
C ILE A 71 9.48 7.31 -12.97
N PHE A 72 9.36 6.05 -13.37
CA PHE A 72 8.57 5.65 -14.55
C PHE A 72 7.13 6.18 -14.45
N PHE A 73 6.43 5.91 -13.34
CA PHE A 73 5.06 6.38 -13.18
C PHE A 73 4.98 7.92 -13.10
N THR A 74 5.98 8.61 -12.54
CA THR A 74 5.96 10.08 -12.47
C THR A 74 6.06 10.77 -13.82
N ILE A 75 6.60 10.10 -14.84
CA ILE A 75 6.74 10.66 -16.20
C ILE A 75 5.43 10.53 -16.98
N LEU A 76 4.61 9.52 -16.66
CA LEU A 76 3.38 9.24 -17.38
C LEU A 76 2.35 10.38 -17.24
N ASN A 77 1.59 10.58 -18.30
CA ASN A 77 0.43 11.47 -18.28
C ASN A 77 -0.84 10.74 -17.82
N GLU A 78 -1.90 11.47 -17.49
CA GLU A 78 -3.16 10.93 -16.98
C GLU A 78 -3.75 9.82 -17.86
N ARG A 79 -3.69 9.98 -19.19
CA ARG A 79 -4.21 8.97 -20.14
C ARG A 79 -3.41 7.66 -20.08
N GLN A 80 -2.09 7.78 -20.05
CA GLN A 80 -1.19 6.62 -19.93
C GLN A 80 -1.38 5.89 -18.61
N ILE A 81 -1.50 6.62 -17.49
CA ILE A 81 -1.82 6.04 -16.18
C ILE A 81 -3.11 5.24 -16.24
N LYS A 82 -4.18 5.79 -16.81
CA LYS A 82 -5.46 5.09 -16.97
C LYS A 82 -5.28 3.79 -17.75
N ILE A 83 -4.63 3.83 -18.90
CA ILE A 83 -4.43 2.66 -19.76
C ILE A 83 -3.63 1.58 -19.03
N ILE A 84 -2.48 1.94 -18.45
CA ILE A 84 -1.60 1.00 -17.75
C ILE A 84 -2.31 0.41 -16.52
N CYS A 85 -3.01 1.23 -15.74
CA CYS A 85 -3.66 0.72 -14.53
C CYS A 85 -4.92 -0.11 -14.83
N ILE A 86 -5.68 0.20 -15.88
CA ILE A 86 -6.81 -0.62 -16.32
C ILE A 86 -6.32 -1.98 -16.79
N SER A 87 -5.31 -2.01 -17.67
CA SER A 87 -4.72 -3.28 -18.12
C SER A 87 -4.08 -4.05 -16.98
N GLY A 88 -3.37 -3.36 -16.07
CA GLY A 88 -2.78 -3.95 -14.88
C GLY A 88 -3.82 -4.53 -13.93
N PHE A 89 -4.98 -3.89 -13.78
CA PHE A 89 -6.09 -4.42 -12.98
C PHE A 89 -6.66 -5.71 -13.58
N LEU A 90 -6.91 -5.73 -14.90
CA LEU A 90 -7.41 -6.93 -15.58
C LEU A 90 -6.41 -8.09 -15.49
N ILE A 91 -5.12 -7.82 -15.72
CA ILE A 91 -4.06 -8.83 -15.56
C ILE A 91 -4.01 -9.34 -14.12
N SER A 92 -4.11 -8.43 -13.12
CA SER A 92 -4.11 -8.81 -11.71
C SER A 92 -5.30 -9.68 -11.34
N LEU A 93 -6.50 -9.43 -11.89
CA LEU A 93 -7.67 -10.29 -11.70
C LEU A 93 -7.44 -11.69 -12.28
N CYS A 94 -6.86 -11.78 -13.49
CA CYS A 94 -6.49 -13.08 -14.08
C CYS A 94 -5.47 -13.83 -13.22
N LEU A 95 -4.47 -13.12 -12.66
CA LEU A 95 -3.49 -13.72 -11.76
C LEU A 95 -4.10 -14.15 -10.43
N LEU A 96 -5.04 -13.37 -9.86
CA LEU A 96 -5.77 -13.77 -8.66
C LEU A 96 -6.60 -15.05 -8.91
N PHE A 97 -7.23 -15.16 -10.07
CA PHE A 97 -7.94 -16.37 -10.46
C PHE A 97 -6.98 -17.55 -10.67
N PHE A 98 -5.85 -17.33 -11.34
CA PHE A 98 -4.82 -18.36 -11.58
C PHE A 98 -4.25 -18.93 -10.28
N ILE A 99 -4.05 -18.09 -9.25
CA ILE A 99 -3.57 -18.52 -7.93
C ILE A 99 -4.53 -19.52 -7.28
N LEU A 100 -5.84 -19.44 -7.49
CA LEU A 100 -6.79 -20.40 -6.93
C LEU A 100 -6.58 -21.81 -7.48
N ILE A 101 -5.99 -21.92 -8.69
CA ILE A 101 -5.73 -23.20 -9.37
C ILE A 101 -4.33 -23.71 -9.02
N GLU A 102 -3.30 -22.88 -9.21
CA GLU A 102 -1.88 -23.27 -9.16
C GLU A 102 -1.11 -22.65 -7.98
N GLY A 103 -1.75 -21.86 -7.12
CA GLY A 103 -1.08 -21.15 -6.03
C GLY A 103 -0.54 -22.08 -4.95
N ALA A 104 0.60 -21.73 -4.37
CA ALA A 104 1.17 -22.45 -3.26
C ALA A 104 0.35 -22.30 -1.97
N LYS A 105 0.02 -23.42 -1.33
CA LYS A 105 -0.67 -23.44 -0.03
C LYS A 105 0.31 -23.23 1.11
N ILE A 106 0.29 -22.01 1.70
CA ILE A 106 1.13 -21.67 2.86
C ILE A 106 0.21 -21.34 4.04
N LYS A 107 0.40 -22.04 5.16
CA LYS A 107 -0.43 -21.86 6.37
C LYS A 107 -1.94 -21.89 6.07
N GLY A 108 -2.37 -22.73 5.10
CA GLY A 108 -3.78 -22.91 4.73
C GLY A 108 -4.35 -21.86 3.75
N ALA A 109 -3.54 -20.94 3.24
CA ALA A 109 -3.94 -19.93 2.27
C ALA A 109 -3.16 -20.02 0.96
N GLN A 110 -3.83 -19.83 -0.18
CA GLN A 110 -3.23 -19.79 -1.51
C GLN A 110 -3.16 -18.35 -1.99
N ARG A 111 -2.04 -17.64 -1.74
CA ARG A 111 -1.89 -16.21 -2.02
C ARG A 111 -0.65 -15.88 -2.82
N TRP A 112 0.27 -16.84 -2.98
CA TRP A 112 1.60 -16.61 -3.51
C TRP A 112 1.83 -17.38 -4.78
N LEU A 113 2.42 -16.70 -5.77
CA LEU A 113 3.03 -17.31 -6.94
C LEU A 113 4.54 -17.34 -6.73
N TYR A 114 5.14 -18.51 -6.97
CA TYR A 114 6.58 -18.67 -6.98
C TYR A 114 7.08 -18.70 -8.42
N ILE A 115 7.93 -17.74 -8.77
CA ILE A 115 8.60 -17.66 -10.07
C ILE A 115 10.10 -17.80 -9.78
N GLY A 116 10.58 -19.03 -9.84
CA GLY A 116 11.94 -19.35 -9.38
C GLY A 116 12.10 -19.03 -7.89
N ASN A 117 13.05 -18.17 -7.54
CA ASN A 117 13.33 -17.75 -6.17
C ASN A 117 12.52 -16.53 -5.71
N PHE A 118 11.63 -15.99 -6.55
CA PHE A 118 10.81 -14.84 -6.22
C PHE A 118 9.40 -15.27 -5.84
N SER A 119 8.92 -14.77 -4.70
CA SER A 119 7.52 -14.88 -4.29
C SER A 119 6.77 -13.60 -4.68
N PHE A 120 5.72 -13.76 -5.44
CA PHE A 120 4.87 -12.66 -5.91
C PHE A 120 3.45 -12.83 -5.39
N GLN A 121 2.89 -11.76 -4.81
CA GLN A 121 1.51 -11.71 -4.33
C GLN A 121 0.71 -10.71 -5.18
N PRO A 122 -0.08 -11.17 -6.14
CA PRO A 122 -0.83 -10.30 -7.06
C PRO A 122 -1.83 -9.38 -6.36
N SER A 123 -2.41 -9.78 -5.23
CA SER A 123 -3.34 -8.94 -4.48
C SER A 123 -2.72 -7.60 -4.01
N GLU A 124 -1.41 -7.57 -3.74
CA GLU A 124 -0.70 -6.34 -3.38
C GLU A 124 -0.70 -5.35 -4.55
N VAL A 125 -0.30 -5.79 -5.73
CA VAL A 125 -0.18 -4.96 -6.93
C VAL A 125 -1.56 -4.61 -7.52
N CYS A 126 -2.55 -5.46 -7.30
CA CYS A 126 -3.94 -5.22 -7.71
C CYS A 126 -4.53 -3.95 -7.05
N LYS A 127 -4.11 -3.59 -5.82
CA LYS A 127 -4.63 -2.44 -5.07
C LYS A 127 -4.55 -1.11 -5.84
N PRO A 128 -3.34 -0.61 -6.17
CA PRO A 128 -3.23 0.67 -6.87
C PRO A 128 -3.93 0.65 -8.23
N PHE A 129 -3.90 -0.47 -8.93
CA PHE A 129 -4.56 -0.61 -10.23
C PHE A 129 -6.08 -0.56 -10.11
N PHE A 130 -6.67 -1.25 -9.13
CA PHE A 130 -8.10 -1.17 -8.83
C PHE A 130 -8.52 0.25 -8.49
N ILE A 131 -7.78 0.95 -7.64
CA ILE A 131 -8.12 2.32 -7.21
C ILE A 131 -8.18 3.27 -8.40
N VAL A 132 -7.22 3.19 -9.33
CA VAL A 132 -7.20 4.01 -10.54
C VAL A 132 -8.34 3.62 -11.48
N PHE A 133 -8.58 2.32 -11.70
CA PHE A 133 -9.71 1.82 -12.48
C PHE A 133 -11.04 2.33 -11.93
N ASN A 134 -11.25 2.16 -10.63
CA ASN A 134 -12.48 2.58 -9.96
C ASN A 134 -12.67 4.10 -10.02
N ALA A 135 -11.61 4.89 -9.81
CA ALA A 135 -11.65 6.34 -9.95
C ALA A 135 -12.06 6.78 -11.38
N TRP A 136 -11.55 6.07 -12.40
CA TRP A 136 -11.93 6.34 -13.79
C TRP A 136 -13.41 6.06 -14.04
N ILE A 137 -13.90 4.89 -13.64
CA ILE A 137 -15.31 4.48 -13.80
C ILE A 137 -16.25 5.43 -13.06
N LEU A 138 -15.94 5.77 -11.81
CA LEU A 138 -16.74 6.68 -11.00
C LEU A 138 -16.74 8.11 -11.57
N SER A 139 -15.60 8.58 -12.07
CA SER A 139 -15.53 9.90 -12.71
C SER A 139 -16.37 9.98 -13.99
N LEU A 140 -16.42 8.89 -14.78
CA LEU A 140 -17.30 8.80 -15.95
C LEU A 140 -18.78 8.78 -15.56
N TRP A 141 -19.14 8.07 -14.51
CA TRP A 141 -20.50 8.01 -14.02
C TRP A 141 -21.03 9.39 -13.59
N VAL A 142 -20.25 10.14 -12.84
CA VAL A 142 -20.65 11.50 -12.42
C VAL A 142 -20.77 12.46 -13.62
N GLN A 143 -19.89 12.32 -14.64
CA GLN A 143 -19.92 13.17 -15.83
C GLN A 143 -21.00 12.77 -16.84
N LYS A 144 -21.38 11.51 -16.89
CA LYS A 144 -22.35 10.94 -17.85
C LYS A 144 -23.43 10.16 -17.10
N PRO A 145 -24.56 10.80 -16.74
CA PRO A 145 -25.63 10.15 -15.94
C PRO A 145 -26.20 8.86 -16.55
N ASN A 146 -26.17 8.73 -17.89
CA ASN A 146 -26.65 7.53 -18.59
C ASN A 146 -25.68 6.36 -18.55
N PHE A 147 -24.43 6.56 -18.07
CA PHE A 147 -23.45 5.50 -17.93
C PHE A 147 -23.59 4.84 -16.55
N PRO A 148 -23.88 3.54 -16.45
CA PRO A 148 -24.11 2.85 -15.17
C PRO A 148 -22.77 2.54 -14.46
N GLY A 149 -21.91 3.54 -14.27
CA GLY A 149 -20.57 3.35 -13.72
C GLY A 149 -20.55 2.81 -12.29
N TRP A 150 -21.57 3.11 -11.49
CA TRP A 150 -21.72 2.53 -10.17
C TRP A 150 -21.86 1.00 -10.18
N LEU A 151 -22.57 0.43 -11.19
CA LEU A 151 -22.69 -1.04 -11.36
C LEU A 151 -21.34 -1.66 -11.72
N TRP A 152 -20.58 -1.05 -12.63
CA TRP A 152 -19.24 -1.51 -12.99
C TRP A 152 -18.27 -1.44 -11.80
N SER A 153 -18.34 -0.36 -11.02
CA SER A 153 -17.58 -0.18 -9.79
C SER A 153 -17.92 -1.27 -8.75
N LEU A 154 -19.23 -1.50 -8.53
CA LEU A 154 -19.71 -2.55 -7.63
C LEU A 154 -19.32 -3.94 -8.13
N GLY A 155 -19.49 -4.23 -9.40
CA GLY A 155 -19.08 -5.51 -10.00
C GLY A 155 -17.59 -5.78 -9.83
N ALA A 156 -16.75 -4.78 -10.03
CA ALA A 156 -15.30 -4.90 -9.87
C ALA A 156 -14.89 -5.20 -8.42
N ILE A 157 -15.46 -4.49 -7.42
CA ILE A 157 -15.13 -4.76 -6.01
C ILE A 157 -15.69 -6.09 -5.54
N VAL A 158 -16.89 -6.49 -6.00
CA VAL A 158 -17.47 -7.79 -5.66
C VAL A 158 -16.62 -8.92 -6.23
N LEU A 159 -16.22 -8.84 -7.50
CA LEU A 159 -15.36 -9.84 -8.14
C LEU A 159 -14.00 -9.93 -7.44
N MET A 160 -13.34 -8.79 -7.20
CA MET A 160 -12.07 -8.75 -6.50
C MET A 160 -12.18 -9.31 -5.08
N SER A 161 -13.21 -8.91 -4.33
CA SER A 161 -13.44 -9.39 -2.96
C SER A 161 -13.73 -10.89 -2.92
N ALA A 162 -14.51 -11.41 -3.87
CA ALA A 162 -14.76 -12.84 -3.98
C ALA A 162 -13.48 -13.64 -4.21
N LEU A 163 -12.61 -13.20 -5.13
CA LEU A 163 -11.32 -13.84 -5.37
C LEU A 163 -10.41 -13.80 -4.13
N LEU A 164 -10.37 -12.67 -3.40
CA LEU A 164 -9.59 -12.53 -2.17
C LEU A 164 -10.13 -13.41 -1.03
N LEU A 165 -11.44 -13.52 -0.89
CA LEU A 165 -12.07 -14.38 0.13
C LEU A 165 -11.85 -15.86 -0.16
N LEU A 166 -11.87 -16.28 -1.44
CA LEU A 166 -11.50 -17.64 -1.85
C LEU A 166 -10.02 -17.96 -1.55
N GLN A 167 -9.16 -16.96 -1.47
CA GLN A 167 -7.74 -17.09 -1.05
C GLN A 167 -7.54 -16.94 0.47
N PRO A 168 -8.54 -17.07 1.30
CA PRO A 168 -8.75 -16.62 2.68
C PRO A 168 -8.01 -15.33 3.08
N ASP A 169 -8.07 -14.24 2.25
CA ASP A 169 -7.42 -12.97 2.53
C ASP A 169 -8.40 -11.86 2.96
N ILE A 170 -8.97 -12.04 4.16
CA ILE A 170 -9.95 -11.11 4.73
C ILE A 170 -9.33 -9.74 5.01
N GLY A 171 -8.06 -9.69 5.44
CA GLY A 171 -7.38 -8.42 5.72
C GLY A 171 -7.33 -7.51 4.49
N MET A 172 -6.89 -8.06 3.36
CA MET A 172 -6.84 -7.35 2.09
C MET A 172 -8.24 -6.96 1.61
N THR A 173 -9.22 -7.87 1.73
CA THR A 173 -10.62 -7.61 1.39
C THR A 173 -11.19 -6.41 2.14
N ILE A 174 -10.94 -6.32 3.45
CA ILE A 174 -11.36 -5.18 4.29
C ILE A 174 -10.75 -3.87 3.76
N VAL A 175 -9.43 -3.84 3.54
CA VAL A 175 -8.75 -2.63 3.03
C VAL A 175 -9.36 -2.18 1.72
N MET A 176 -9.66 -3.11 0.81
CA MET A 176 -10.21 -2.78 -0.50
C MET A 176 -11.66 -2.31 -0.44
N ILE A 177 -12.50 -2.93 0.38
CA ILE A 177 -13.89 -2.51 0.59
C ILE A 177 -13.93 -1.10 1.20
N PHE A 178 -13.12 -0.82 2.22
CA PHE A 178 -13.06 0.51 2.83
C PHE A 178 -12.53 1.57 1.85
N THR A 179 -11.53 1.23 1.06
CA THR A 179 -10.99 2.14 0.03
C THR A 179 -12.03 2.42 -1.05
N TRP A 180 -12.75 1.41 -1.52
CA TRP A 180 -13.85 1.54 -2.47
C TRP A 180 -14.99 2.41 -1.89
N GLY A 181 -15.42 2.14 -0.65
CA GLY A 181 -16.43 2.94 0.04
C GLY A 181 -16.00 4.40 0.20
N PHE A 182 -14.72 4.65 0.50
CA PHE A 182 -14.17 6.00 0.57
C PHE A 182 -14.17 6.71 -0.79
N GLN A 183 -13.82 6.02 -1.89
CA GLN A 183 -13.92 6.59 -3.23
C GLN A 183 -15.37 6.92 -3.61
N LEU A 184 -16.33 6.05 -3.24
CA LEU A 184 -17.75 6.33 -3.40
C LEU A 184 -18.19 7.57 -2.60
N PHE A 185 -17.73 7.71 -1.36
CA PHE A 185 -18.01 8.90 -0.54
C PHE A 185 -17.56 10.19 -1.22
N ILE A 186 -16.35 10.19 -1.77
CA ILE A 186 -15.80 11.36 -2.50
C ILE A 186 -16.63 11.72 -3.73
N THR A 187 -17.31 10.77 -4.36
CA THR A 187 -18.19 11.05 -5.51
C THR A 187 -19.50 11.72 -5.14
N GLY A 188 -19.78 11.92 -3.86
CA GLY A 188 -21.01 12.55 -3.39
C GLY A 188 -22.23 11.61 -3.35
N ILE A 189 -22.01 10.30 -3.19
CA ILE A 189 -23.10 9.34 -3.03
C ILE A 189 -23.91 9.65 -1.76
N PRO A 190 -25.24 9.40 -1.78
CA PRO A 190 -26.10 9.64 -0.63
C PRO A 190 -25.55 8.97 0.63
N LEU A 191 -25.52 9.71 1.74
CA LEU A 191 -25.03 9.25 3.05
C LEU A 191 -25.68 7.92 3.50
N MET A 192 -26.90 7.65 3.04
CA MET A 192 -27.63 6.43 3.32
C MET A 192 -26.89 5.17 2.88
N ILE A 193 -26.19 5.20 1.72
CA ILE A 193 -25.39 4.07 1.24
C ILE A 193 -24.19 3.84 2.14
N ILE A 194 -23.58 4.91 2.64
CA ILE A 194 -22.44 4.83 3.56
C ILE A 194 -22.89 4.22 4.89
N ILE A 195 -24.03 4.68 5.42
CA ILE A 195 -24.62 4.10 6.64
C ILE A 195 -24.91 2.62 6.43
N PHE A 196 -25.48 2.23 5.28
CA PHE A 196 -25.69 0.82 4.93
C PHE A 196 -24.39 0.02 4.97
N LEU A 197 -23.30 0.53 4.38
CA LEU A 197 -21.99 -0.14 4.39
C LEU A 197 -21.42 -0.27 5.81
N ILE A 198 -21.58 0.75 6.65
CA ILE A 198 -21.16 0.73 8.06
C ILE A 198 -21.95 -0.35 8.83
N VAL A 199 -23.25 -0.46 8.60
CA VAL A 199 -24.10 -1.49 9.26
C VAL A 199 -23.84 -2.89 8.69
N ALA A 200 -23.56 -3.02 7.40
CA ALA A 200 -23.24 -4.29 6.76
C ALA A 200 -21.88 -4.86 7.21
N PHE A 201 -20.93 -4.00 7.62
CA PHE A 201 -19.60 -4.43 8.02
C PHE A 201 -19.58 -5.37 9.24
N PRO A 202 -20.26 -5.08 10.38
CA PRO A 202 -20.37 -6.01 11.49
C PRO A 202 -21.02 -7.34 11.09
N ILE A 203 -22.03 -7.32 10.23
CA ILE A 203 -22.68 -8.53 9.71
C ILE A 203 -21.67 -9.36 8.91
N PHE A 204 -20.89 -8.72 8.04
CA PHE A 204 -19.82 -9.38 7.30
C PHE A 204 -18.76 -9.98 8.24
N MET A 205 -18.38 -9.28 9.31
CA MET A 205 -17.44 -9.79 10.29
C MET A 205 -17.97 -11.01 11.06
N ILE A 206 -19.26 -11.00 11.45
CA ILE A 206 -19.93 -12.15 12.11
C ILE A 206 -19.99 -13.34 11.17
N LEU A 207 -20.36 -13.14 9.91
CA LEU A 207 -20.37 -14.21 8.90
C LEU A 207 -18.96 -14.76 8.67
N SER A 208 -17.96 -13.91 8.60
CA SER A 208 -16.55 -14.29 8.45
C SER A 208 -16.05 -15.10 9.65
N TYR A 209 -16.42 -14.72 10.87
CA TYR A 209 -16.12 -15.44 12.09
C TYR A 209 -16.69 -16.86 12.07
N ASN A 210 -17.93 -17.02 11.61
CA ASN A 210 -18.60 -18.32 11.60
C ASN A 210 -18.10 -19.26 10.48
N HIS A 211 -17.69 -18.71 9.32
CA HIS A 211 -17.31 -19.51 8.16
C HIS A 211 -15.82 -19.79 8.04
N PHE A 212 -14.96 -18.90 8.54
CA PHE A 212 -13.51 -19.03 8.39
C PHE A 212 -12.82 -19.33 9.71
N GLY A 213 -12.41 -20.59 9.90
CA GLY A 213 -11.75 -21.04 11.15
C GLY A 213 -10.52 -20.22 11.55
N HIS A 214 -9.73 -19.75 10.57
CA HIS A 214 -8.57 -18.88 10.85
C HIS A 214 -8.96 -17.48 11.36
N VAL A 215 -10.16 -16.96 10.98
CA VAL A 215 -10.70 -15.70 11.50
C VAL A 215 -11.16 -15.90 12.93
N LYS A 216 -11.90 -16.99 13.16
CA LYS A 216 -12.36 -17.36 14.49
C LYS A 216 -11.17 -17.48 15.45
N LEU A 217 -10.15 -18.26 15.10
CA LEU A 217 -8.94 -18.40 15.92
C LEU A 217 -8.26 -17.06 16.25
N ARG A 218 -8.19 -16.14 15.29
CA ARG A 218 -7.57 -14.82 15.51
C ARG A 218 -8.41 -13.94 16.43
N ILE A 219 -9.73 -13.93 16.26
CA ILE A 219 -10.63 -13.14 17.10
C ILE A 219 -10.66 -13.73 18.52
N ASP A 220 -10.79 -15.04 18.66
CA ASP A 220 -10.79 -15.71 19.96
C ASP A 220 -9.45 -15.46 20.69
N SER A 221 -8.33 -15.63 19.99
CA SER A 221 -7.00 -15.36 20.56
C SER A 221 -6.81 -13.90 20.98
N PHE A 222 -7.41 -12.96 20.25
CA PHE A 222 -7.40 -11.53 20.59
C PHE A 222 -8.24 -11.26 21.83
N LEU A 223 -9.47 -11.79 21.89
CA LEU A 223 -10.36 -11.62 23.04
C LEU A 223 -9.82 -12.27 24.31
N ASP A 224 -9.15 -13.42 24.18
CA ASP A 224 -8.52 -14.13 25.30
C ASP A 224 -7.22 -13.46 25.79
N GLY A 225 -6.69 -12.48 25.08
CA GLY A 225 -5.43 -11.78 25.40
C GLY A 225 -4.20 -12.69 25.40
N LYS A 226 -4.27 -13.89 24.77
CA LYS A 226 -3.27 -14.97 24.90
C LYS A 226 -2.30 -15.10 23.72
N THR A 227 -2.31 -14.17 22.77
CA THR A 227 -1.43 -14.30 21.61
C THR A 227 0.00 -13.92 21.99
N HIS A 228 0.89 -14.92 22.04
CA HIS A 228 2.33 -14.73 22.34
C HIS A 228 2.97 -13.61 21.50
N GLN A 229 2.56 -13.49 20.23
CA GLN A 229 3.06 -12.44 19.32
C GLN A 229 2.69 -11.03 19.79
N ILE A 230 1.43 -10.80 20.20
CA ILE A 230 0.98 -9.50 20.71
C ILE A 230 1.66 -9.16 22.02
N THR A 231 1.72 -10.14 22.96
CA THR A 231 2.41 -9.91 24.23
C THR A 231 3.86 -9.49 24.00
N LYS A 232 4.58 -10.14 23.04
CA LYS A 232 5.96 -9.77 22.70
C LYS A 232 6.04 -8.41 22.00
N SER A 233 5.08 -8.09 21.15
CA SER A 233 4.98 -6.76 20.53
C SER A 233 4.82 -5.67 21.60
N LEU A 234 3.89 -5.82 22.54
CA LEU A 234 3.69 -4.85 23.63
C LEU A 234 4.93 -4.73 24.53
N GLN A 235 5.58 -5.85 24.86
CA GLN A 235 6.85 -5.85 25.59
C GLN A 235 7.97 -5.11 24.85
N SER A 236 7.97 -5.15 23.49
CA SER A 236 8.90 -4.36 22.67
C SER A 236 8.65 -2.86 22.84
N PHE A 237 7.38 -2.41 22.84
CA PHE A 237 7.03 -1.00 23.09
C PHE A 237 7.41 -0.56 24.50
N GLU A 238 7.09 -1.37 25.53
CA GLU A 238 7.43 -1.06 26.92
C GLU A 238 8.94 -0.98 27.13
N SER A 239 9.69 -1.90 26.55
CA SER A 239 11.14 -1.98 26.72
C SER A 239 11.90 -0.88 26.00
N GLY A 240 11.39 -0.38 24.87
CA GLY A 240 12.00 0.67 24.09
C GLY A 240 11.90 2.05 24.76
N GLY A 241 10.81 2.31 25.47
CA GLY A 241 10.58 3.60 26.12
C GLY A 241 10.65 4.77 25.15
N PHE A 242 11.18 5.91 25.59
CA PHE A 242 11.24 7.12 24.78
C PHE A 242 12.34 7.10 23.71
N TRP A 243 13.53 6.63 24.06
CA TRP A 243 14.73 6.70 23.22
C TRP A 243 15.07 5.40 22.49
N GLY A 244 14.48 4.28 22.89
CA GLY A 244 14.85 2.95 22.41
C GLY A 244 16.08 2.38 23.13
N LYS A 245 16.39 1.12 22.83
CA LYS A 245 17.56 0.41 23.38
C LYS A 245 18.83 0.55 22.53
N GLY A 246 18.68 1.05 21.33
CA GLY A 246 19.75 1.16 20.35
C GLY A 246 19.56 0.20 19.17
N PRO A 247 20.12 0.56 17.99
CA PRO A 247 20.06 -0.27 16.80
C PRO A 247 20.67 -1.65 17.04
N GLY A 248 19.92 -2.71 16.76
CA GLY A 248 20.39 -4.08 16.95
C GLY A 248 20.21 -4.65 18.35
N GLU A 249 20.05 -3.84 19.39
CA GLU A 249 20.03 -4.23 20.81
C GLU A 249 18.65 -4.70 21.31
N GLY A 250 17.65 -4.77 20.43
CA GLY A 250 16.31 -5.28 20.76
C GLY A 250 16.37 -6.75 21.21
N PHE A 251 15.77 -7.06 22.35
CA PHE A 251 15.68 -8.42 22.90
C PHE A 251 14.42 -9.13 22.43
N TYR A 252 13.28 -8.46 22.51
CA TYR A 252 11.95 -9.09 22.22
C TYR A 252 11.75 -9.35 20.74
N LYS A 253 12.40 -8.61 19.84
CA LYS A 253 12.39 -8.88 18.39
C LYS A 253 12.83 -10.30 18.04
N LYS A 254 13.71 -10.93 18.86
CA LYS A 254 14.18 -12.31 18.69
C LYS A 254 13.08 -13.35 18.93
N SER A 255 12.06 -12.98 19.69
CA SER A 255 10.90 -13.83 20.00
C SER A 255 9.69 -13.54 19.12
N LEU A 256 9.76 -12.53 18.24
CA LEU A 256 8.68 -12.17 17.33
C LEU A 256 8.84 -12.94 16.01
N PRO A 257 7.95 -13.90 15.70
CA PRO A 257 7.93 -14.50 14.38
C PRO A 257 7.55 -13.41 13.36
N ASP A 258 8.17 -13.46 12.18
CA ASP A 258 7.93 -12.49 11.11
C ASP A 258 8.19 -11.01 11.52
N ALA A 259 9.18 -10.78 12.44
CA ALA A 259 9.53 -9.46 12.97
C ALA A 259 9.85 -8.43 11.85
N HIS A 260 10.45 -8.88 10.75
CA HIS A 260 10.85 -8.05 9.61
C HIS A 260 9.69 -7.66 8.67
N SER A 261 8.53 -8.32 8.76
CA SER A 261 7.35 -8.05 7.93
C SER A 261 6.17 -7.53 8.73
N ASP A 262 5.62 -8.35 9.64
CA ASP A 262 4.36 -8.09 10.31
C ASP A 262 4.51 -7.26 11.59
N PHE A 263 5.71 -7.25 12.20
CA PHE A 263 5.99 -6.56 13.47
C PHE A 263 7.14 -5.54 13.37
N VAL A 264 7.43 -5.04 12.17
CA VAL A 264 8.50 -4.07 11.98
C VAL A 264 8.31 -2.78 12.79
N PHE A 265 7.06 -2.38 13.05
CA PHE A 265 6.76 -1.21 13.89
C PHE A 265 7.04 -1.46 15.36
N ALA A 266 6.83 -2.68 15.88
CA ALA A 266 7.23 -3.07 17.23
C ALA A 266 8.75 -3.11 17.38
N VAL A 267 9.49 -3.58 16.36
CA VAL A 267 10.95 -3.53 16.34
C VAL A 267 11.45 -2.07 16.35
N ALA A 268 10.82 -1.19 15.55
CA ALA A 268 11.12 0.25 15.58
C ALA A 268 10.93 0.86 16.98
N ALA A 269 9.86 0.44 17.68
CA ALA A 269 9.58 0.88 19.04
C ALA A 269 10.65 0.39 20.05
N GLU A 270 11.07 -0.87 19.95
CA GLU A 270 12.07 -1.43 20.86
C GLU A 270 13.43 -0.78 20.69
N GLU A 271 13.89 -0.61 19.44
CA GLU A 271 15.26 -0.15 19.15
C GLU A 271 15.43 1.36 19.19
N TYR A 272 14.40 2.10 18.73
CA TYR A 272 14.49 3.57 18.56
C TYR A 272 13.44 4.32 19.37
N GLY A 273 12.59 3.62 20.12
CA GLY A 273 11.61 4.19 21.02
C GLY A 273 10.45 4.93 20.34
N VAL A 274 9.72 5.66 21.19
CA VAL A 274 8.54 6.45 20.78
C VAL A 274 8.92 7.52 19.75
N LEU A 275 10.15 8.03 19.76
CA LEU A 275 10.60 9.07 18.82
C LEU A 275 10.51 8.61 17.36
N LEU A 276 11.12 7.46 17.02
CA LEU A 276 11.06 6.96 15.63
C LEU A 276 9.65 6.54 15.27
N CYS A 277 8.91 5.90 16.18
CA CYS A 277 7.52 5.54 15.95
C CYS A 277 6.66 6.77 15.62
N SER A 278 6.80 7.85 16.38
CA SER A 278 6.10 9.12 16.15
C SER A 278 6.50 9.73 14.80
N LEU A 279 7.78 9.72 14.46
CA LEU A 279 8.26 10.23 13.18
C LEU A 279 7.68 9.42 12.00
N ILE A 280 7.63 8.09 12.11
CA ILE A 280 6.99 7.22 11.12
C ILE A 280 5.52 7.59 10.95
N VAL A 281 4.76 7.71 12.03
CA VAL A 281 3.35 8.12 12.01
C VAL A 281 3.18 9.49 11.35
N ILE A 282 4.02 10.46 11.70
CA ILE A 282 3.99 11.80 11.11
C ILE A 282 4.25 11.76 9.61
N ILE A 283 5.21 10.96 9.12
CA ILE A 283 5.51 10.87 7.69
C ILE A 283 4.32 10.26 6.92
N TYR A 284 3.69 9.18 7.41
CA TYR A 284 2.48 8.64 6.79
C TYR A 284 1.34 9.65 6.80
N GLY A 285 1.12 10.31 7.95
CA GLY A 285 0.13 11.39 8.09
C GLY A 285 0.38 12.54 7.11
N LEU A 286 1.63 12.94 6.93
CA LEU A 286 2.03 14.00 6.02
C LEU A 286 1.78 13.62 4.54
N ILE A 287 2.06 12.38 4.15
CA ILE A 287 1.76 11.88 2.79
C ILE A 287 0.26 11.96 2.53
N VAL A 288 -0.55 11.45 3.44
CA VAL A 288 -2.02 11.46 3.33
C VAL A 288 -2.56 12.88 3.31
N PHE A 289 -2.18 13.70 4.29
CA PHE A 289 -2.64 15.08 4.43
C PHE A 289 -2.24 15.93 3.21
N ARG A 290 -0.99 15.82 2.75
CA ARG A 290 -0.52 16.54 1.56
C ARG A 290 -1.30 16.15 0.32
N SER A 291 -1.56 14.87 0.13
CA SER A 291 -2.35 14.37 -1.00
C SER A 291 -3.78 14.94 -0.97
N PHE A 292 -4.45 14.95 0.18
CA PHE A 292 -5.78 15.56 0.30
C PHE A 292 -5.77 17.08 0.07
N LEU A 293 -4.78 17.80 0.58
CA LEU A 293 -4.67 19.24 0.31
C LEU A 293 -4.56 19.56 -1.18
N LEU A 294 -3.91 18.69 -1.95
CA LEU A 294 -3.78 18.86 -3.39
C LEU A 294 -5.09 18.57 -4.12
N THR A 295 -5.92 17.66 -3.63
CA THR A 295 -7.26 17.41 -4.20
C THR A 295 -8.22 18.57 -4.03
N LEU A 296 -8.14 19.30 -2.91
CA LEU A 296 -8.99 20.47 -2.66
C LEU A 296 -8.78 21.63 -3.66
N ARG A 297 -7.66 21.64 -4.37
CA ARG A 297 -7.30 22.68 -5.35
C ARG A 297 -7.57 22.28 -6.80
N ASN A 298 -8.14 21.11 -7.04
CA ASN A 298 -8.36 20.56 -8.37
C ASN A 298 -9.85 20.37 -8.65
N THR A 299 -10.26 20.57 -9.90
CA THR A 299 -11.65 20.37 -10.35
C THR A 299 -11.84 19.09 -11.16
N ASN A 300 -10.76 18.40 -11.53
CA ASN A 300 -10.82 17.15 -12.28
C ASN A 300 -11.28 16.01 -11.34
N LEU A 301 -12.48 15.48 -11.57
CA LEU A 301 -13.08 14.42 -10.76
C LEU A 301 -12.22 13.13 -10.70
N PHE A 302 -11.65 12.74 -11.85
CA PHE A 302 -10.76 11.57 -11.87
C PHE A 302 -9.56 11.78 -10.94
N PHE A 303 -8.92 12.95 -11.03
CA PHE A 303 -7.80 13.31 -10.16
C PHE A 303 -8.22 13.24 -8.68
N ILE A 304 -9.34 13.88 -8.32
CA ILE A 304 -9.82 13.94 -6.93
C ILE A 304 -10.05 12.54 -6.38
N ILE A 305 -10.82 11.69 -7.09
CA ILE A 305 -11.18 10.34 -6.63
C ILE A 305 -9.95 9.44 -6.60
N CYS A 306 -9.04 9.55 -7.57
CA CYS A 306 -7.86 8.72 -7.68
C CYS A 306 -6.83 9.05 -6.59
N VAL A 307 -6.42 10.31 -6.47
CA VAL A 307 -5.41 10.75 -5.50
C VAL A 307 -5.89 10.52 -4.07
N SER A 308 -7.15 10.87 -3.76
CA SER A 308 -7.71 10.62 -2.43
C SER A 308 -7.86 9.13 -2.13
N GLY A 309 -8.25 8.30 -3.10
CA GLY A 309 -8.33 6.85 -2.93
C GLY A 309 -6.97 6.19 -2.66
N LEU A 310 -5.93 6.57 -3.42
CA LEU A 310 -4.57 6.07 -3.22
C LEU A 310 -3.99 6.52 -1.87
N ALA A 311 -4.18 7.78 -1.50
CA ALA A 311 -3.73 8.32 -0.22
C ALA A 311 -4.45 7.65 0.96
N PHE A 312 -5.76 7.46 0.85
CA PHE A 312 -6.56 6.75 1.85
C PHE A 312 -6.07 5.32 2.02
N GLN A 313 -5.93 4.56 0.93
CA GLN A 313 -5.46 3.17 0.99
C GLN A 313 -4.08 3.05 1.62
N PHE A 314 -3.15 3.94 1.25
CA PHE A 314 -1.79 3.96 1.78
C PHE A 314 -1.78 4.25 3.29
N GLY A 315 -2.52 5.25 3.75
CA GLY A 315 -2.65 5.59 5.16
C GLY A 315 -3.44 4.55 5.96
N PHE A 316 -4.54 4.04 5.41
CA PHE A 316 -5.40 3.06 6.09
C PHE A 316 -4.67 1.72 6.30
N GLN A 317 -3.92 1.25 5.30
CA GLN A 317 -3.07 0.05 5.45
C GLN A 317 -2.01 0.27 6.54
N SER A 318 -1.39 1.46 6.59
CA SER A 318 -0.40 1.80 7.61
C SER A 318 -1.02 1.83 9.01
N LEU A 319 -2.20 2.42 9.16
CA LEU A 319 -2.94 2.45 10.43
C LEU A 319 -3.30 1.04 10.90
N ILE A 320 -3.78 0.17 10.01
CA ILE A 320 -4.10 -1.23 10.35
C ILE A 320 -2.84 -1.96 10.84
N HIS A 321 -1.71 -1.79 10.18
CA HIS A 321 -0.44 -2.40 10.60
C HIS A 321 -0.03 -1.91 12.00
N MET A 322 -0.02 -0.62 12.23
CA MET A 322 0.34 -0.03 13.52
C MET A 322 -0.64 -0.44 14.63
N ALA A 323 -1.94 -0.41 14.35
CA ALA A 323 -2.99 -0.82 15.30
C ALA A 323 -2.90 -2.32 15.67
N SER A 324 -2.51 -3.18 14.73
CA SER A 324 -2.29 -4.61 15.02
C SER A 324 -1.04 -4.87 15.86
N ASN A 325 -0.01 -4.01 15.76
CA ASN A 325 1.19 -4.11 16.59
C ASN A 325 0.98 -3.59 18.02
N THR A 326 -0.01 -2.71 18.23
CA THR A 326 -0.36 -2.10 19.52
C THR A 326 -1.58 -2.74 20.21
N ASP A 327 -2.01 -3.92 19.74
CA ASP A 327 -3.17 -4.67 20.30
C ASP A 327 -4.52 -3.91 20.23
N LEU A 328 -4.64 -2.94 19.33
CA LEU A 328 -5.92 -2.25 19.10
C LEU A 328 -6.87 -3.06 18.21
N ILE A 329 -6.32 -3.93 17.38
CA ILE A 329 -7.05 -4.84 16.49
C ILE A 329 -6.33 -6.20 16.40
N PRO A 330 -7.04 -7.29 16.07
CA PRO A 330 -6.42 -8.61 15.88
C PRO A 330 -5.31 -8.57 14.82
N THR A 331 -4.22 -9.32 15.05
CA THR A 331 -3.09 -9.41 14.12
C THR A 331 -3.52 -9.89 12.74
N LYS A 332 -3.09 -9.20 11.68
CA LYS A 332 -3.54 -9.48 10.31
C LYS A 332 -2.44 -9.88 9.34
N GLY A 333 -1.17 -9.83 9.73
CA GLY A 333 -0.08 -10.12 8.80
C GLY A 333 -0.14 -9.21 7.55
N MET A 334 -0.20 -7.92 7.77
CA MET A 334 -0.17 -6.91 6.70
C MET A 334 1.11 -6.11 6.77
N THR A 335 1.71 -5.88 5.62
CA THR A 335 2.96 -5.12 5.53
C THR A 335 2.72 -3.62 5.71
N LEU A 336 3.64 -2.95 6.39
CA LEU A 336 3.73 -1.49 6.44
C LEU A 336 4.41 -0.98 5.14
N PRO A 337 3.73 -0.17 4.31
CA PRO A 337 4.25 0.23 3.00
C PRO A 337 5.67 0.81 3.06
N PHE A 338 6.60 0.32 2.25
CA PHE A 338 8.04 0.62 2.22
C PHE A 338 8.86 0.20 3.44
N LEU A 339 8.27 0.07 4.63
CA LEU A 339 9.02 -0.26 5.84
C LEU A 339 9.15 -1.76 6.08
N SER A 340 8.07 -2.52 5.86
CA SER A 340 8.08 -3.98 6.03
C SER A 340 8.80 -4.68 4.88
N TYR A 341 9.47 -5.78 5.19
CA TYR A 341 9.95 -6.69 4.17
C TYR A 341 8.79 -7.33 3.42
N GLY A 342 8.78 -7.18 2.09
CA GLY A 342 7.76 -7.77 1.23
C GLY A 342 7.91 -7.30 -0.22
N GLY A 343 8.35 -8.19 -1.12
CA GLY A 343 8.65 -7.83 -2.51
C GLY A 343 7.47 -7.20 -3.23
N SER A 344 6.31 -7.85 -3.19
CA SER A 344 5.09 -7.37 -3.86
C SER A 344 4.53 -6.10 -3.22
N SER A 345 4.69 -5.96 -1.90
CA SER A 345 4.24 -4.77 -1.17
C SER A 345 5.07 -3.54 -1.51
N ILE A 346 6.40 -3.68 -1.62
CA ILE A 346 7.29 -2.59 -2.04
C ILE A 346 6.95 -2.16 -3.47
N LEU A 347 6.73 -3.13 -4.39
CA LEU A 347 6.30 -2.85 -5.76
C LEU A 347 4.98 -2.09 -5.79
N ALA A 348 3.98 -2.54 -5.06
CA ALA A 348 2.67 -1.89 -4.97
C ALA A 348 2.78 -0.47 -4.39
N SER A 349 3.60 -0.30 -3.35
CA SER A 349 3.88 1.00 -2.74
C SER A 349 4.61 1.93 -3.71
N ALA A 350 5.55 1.42 -4.51
CA ALA A 350 6.26 2.19 -5.53
C ALA A 350 5.31 2.65 -6.66
N ILE A 351 4.40 1.78 -7.12
CA ILE A 351 3.36 2.12 -8.10
C ILE A 351 2.45 3.20 -7.51
N THR A 352 1.98 3.02 -6.27
CA THR A 352 1.13 4.01 -5.57
C THR A 352 1.83 5.37 -5.47
N ALA A 353 3.08 5.40 -5.00
CA ALA A 353 3.87 6.62 -4.88
C ALA A 353 4.11 7.29 -6.24
N GLY A 354 4.45 6.52 -7.26
CA GLY A 354 4.67 7.02 -8.62
C GLY A 354 3.41 7.63 -9.23
N ILE A 355 2.24 6.99 -9.07
CA ILE A 355 0.95 7.52 -9.55
C ILE A 355 0.57 8.78 -8.77
N LEU A 356 0.71 8.79 -7.43
CA LEU A 356 0.45 9.98 -6.62
C LEU A 356 1.32 11.16 -7.08
N LEU A 357 2.62 10.95 -7.25
CA LEU A 357 3.55 11.98 -7.69
C LEU A 357 3.27 12.46 -9.12
N SER A 358 2.86 11.57 -10.02
CA SER A 358 2.48 11.95 -11.38
C SER A 358 1.24 12.84 -11.42
N LEU A 359 0.17 12.40 -10.76
CA LEU A 359 -1.08 13.14 -10.76
C LEU A 359 -0.97 14.46 -10.00
N THR A 360 -0.16 14.53 -8.93
CA THR A 360 0.01 15.74 -8.10
C THR A 360 1.05 16.71 -8.63
N ARG A 361 1.75 16.39 -9.72
CA ARG A 361 2.68 17.35 -10.34
C ARG A 361 1.96 18.61 -10.81
N LYS A 362 2.67 19.74 -10.81
CA LYS A 362 2.14 21.00 -11.31
C LYS A 362 1.98 20.88 -12.83
N ASN A 363 0.74 20.92 -13.30
CA ASN A 363 0.44 20.95 -14.73
C ASN A 363 1.14 22.14 -15.38
N SER A 364 2.14 21.91 -16.20
CA SER A 364 2.76 22.96 -17.01
C SER A 364 3.48 22.35 -18.24
N SER A 365 4.48 22.98 -18.70
CA SER A 365 5.33 22.72 -19.85
C SER A 365 5.66 21.25 -20.19
N LEU A 366 5.68 20.32 -19.22
CA LEU A 366 6.02 18.91 -19.49
C LEU A 366 4.96 18.21 -20.37
N ASP A 367 3.67 18.42 -20.07
CA ASP A 367 2.58 17.85 -20.89
C ASP A 367 2.54 18.49 -22.29
N THR A 368 2.95 19.75 -22.38
CA THR A 368 3.05 20.45 -23.67
C THR A 368 4.22 19.91 -24.48
N LEU A 369 5.37 19.65 -23.86
CA LEU A 369 6.54 19.07 -24.54
C LEU A 369 6.29 17.63 -24.97
N LEU A 370 5.71 16.79 -24.12
CA LEU A 370 5.37 15.41 -24.47
C LEU A 370 4.33 15.33 -25.59
N ARG A 371 3.41 16.29 -25.68
CA ARG A 371 2.48 16.41 -26.81
C ARG A 371 3.17 16.85 -28.10
N GLN A 372 4.17 17.75 -28.02
CA GLN A 372 4.95 18.20 -29.17
C GLN A 372 5.88 17.11 -29.71
N GLU A 373 6.46 16.28 -28.85
CA GLU A 373 7.26 15.13 -29.28
C GLU A 373 6.39 14.05 -29.94
N SER A 374 5.24 13.71 -29.37
CA SER A 374 4.32 12.75 -29.97
C SER A 374 3.68 13.22 -31.29
N SER A 375 3.53 14.53 -31.51
CA SER A 375 3.07 15.07 -32.80
C SER A 375 4.15 15.00 -33.88
N LYS A 376 5.42 15.18 -33.51
CA LYS A 376 6.55 15.07 -34.44
C LYS A 376 6.83 13.62 -34.88
N GLU A 377 6.58 12.62 -34.02
CA GLU A 377 6.69 11.21 -34.39
C GLU A 377 5.57 10.73 -35.32
N ASN A 378 4.38 11.36 -35.25
CA ASN A 378 3.27 11.02 -36.14
C ASN A 378 3.34 11.72 -37.51
N ASP A 379 4.20 12.73 -37.67
CA ASP A 379 4.43 13.45 -38.91
C ASP A 379 5.65 12.96 -39.69
N GLN A 380 6.36 11.92 -39.23
CA GLN A 380 7.42 11.16 -39.90
C GLN A 380 6.93 9.75 -40.31
#